data_9f5c702fc9f91e478317b02822a2ad2a
#
_entry.id   9f5c702fc9f91e478317b02822a2ad2a
#
_cell.length_a   1.000
_cell.length_b   1.000
_cell.length_c   1.000
_cell.angle_alpha   90.00
_cell.angle_beta   90.00
_cell.angle_gamma   90.00
#
_symmetry.space_group_name_H-M   'P 1'
#
loop_
_entity.id
_entity.type
_entity.pdbx_description
1 polymer ?
#
loop_
_entity_poly.entity_id
_entity_poly.type
_entity_poly.pdbx_seq_one_letter_code
_entity_poly.pdbx_strand_id
1 'polypeptide(L)'
;VDLVRGYSSNDEVAHFLNSTLTKKEIKEVHDDLLTGKTKMLYVAPETLTKQENLEFFSDLTISFFAVDEAHCISEWGHDFRPEYRRLREMMIQINPDAPVIALTATATPKVQSDIIKNLDLRNPNVFISSFNRPNLYYEVLPKIKKAQTDEHIVRFIKGTKGKSGIIYTLNRKTTEELADILMANGIKAVAYHAGLDSKLRADRQDQFLNEDVQVICAT
;
A
#
# COMPACT_ATOMS: atom_id res chain seq x y z
N VAL A 1 7.60 5.77 -0.61
CA VAL A 1 8.98 6.21 -0.79
C VAL A 1 9.04 7.34 -1.79
N ASP A 2 8.61 7.17 -3.03
CA ASP A 2 8.76 8.16 -4.12
C ASP A 2 8.07 9.49 -3.81
N LEU A 3 6.88 9.46 -3.19
CA LEU A 3 6.19 10.67 -2.75
C LEU A 3 7.05 11.48 -1.75
N VAL A 4 7.70 10.81 -0.80
CA VAL A 4 8.56 11.47 0.20
C VAL A 4 9.81 12.03 -0.44
N ARG A 5 10.42 11.30 -1.38
CA ARG A 5 11.56 11.77 -2.18
C ARG A 5 11.20 12.99 -3.00
N GLY A 6 10.02 13.01 -3.62
CA GLY A 6 9.55 14.14 -4.42
C GLY A 6 9.39 15.47 -3.67
N TYR A 7 9.26 15.42 -2.33
CA TYR A 7 9.23 16.62 -1.47
C TYR A 7 10.59 17.00 -0.87
N SER A 8 11.64 16.27 -1.19
CA SER A 8 12.98 16.49 -0.66
C SER A 8 13.95 16.83 -1.78
N SER A 9 14.95 17.65 -1.47
CA SER A 9 16.12 17.84 -2.33
C SER A 9 17.13 16.68 -2.24
N ASN A 10 16.87 15.70 -1.39
CA ASN A 10 17.68 14.51 -1.16
C ASN A 10 16.88 13.27 -1.52
N ASP A 11 17.24 12.57 -2.58
CA ASP A 11 16.60 11.32 -3.03
C ASP A 11 16.80 10.17 -2.04
N GLU A 12 17.81 10.25 -1.17
CA GLU A 12 18.16 9.26 -0.16
C GLU A 12 17.38 9.47 1.16
N VAL A 13 16.51 10.48 1.25
CA VAL A 13 15.72 10.80 2.45
C VAL A 13 14.80 9.67 2.89
N ALA A 14 14.34 8.84 1.96
CA ALA A 14 13.46 7.71 2.22
C ALA A 14 13.89 6.47 1.45
N HIS A 15 13.98 5.35 2.17
CA HIS A 15 14.26 4.04 1.60
C HIS A 15 13.21 3.01 2.01
N PHE A 16 13.20 1.87 1.34
CA PHE A 16 12.51 0.67 1.79
C PHE A 16 13.51 -0.47 1.95
N LEU A 17 13.21 -1.42 2.83
CA LEU A 17 13.98 -2.63 3.03
C LEU A 17 13.04 -3.84 2.97
N ASN A 18 13.18 -4.64 1.93
CA ASN A 18 12.40 -5.84 1.69
C ASN A 18 13.22 -6.93 0.96
N SER A 19 12.61 -8.08 0.68
CA SER A 19 13.25 -9.23 0.07
C SER A 19 13.58 -9.07 -1.43
N THR A 20 13.17 -7.98 -2.07
CA THR A 20 13.42 -7.75 -3.51
C THR A 20 14.76 -7.06 -3.77
N LEU A 21 15.35 -6.45 -2.74
CA LEU A 21 16.61 -5.74 -2.87
C LEU A 21 17.80 -6.70 -3.00
N THR A 22 18.75 -6.32 -3.83
CA THR A 22 20.04 -6.98 -3.94
C THR A 22 20.92 -6.69 -2.73
N LYS A 23 21.95 -7.50 -2.48
CA LYS A 23 22.91 -7.26 -1.40
C LYS A 23 23.62 -5.89 -1.50
N LYS A 24 23.85 -5.40 -2.73
CA LYS A 24 24.45 -4.08 -2.96
C LYS A 24 23.49 -2.97 -2.52
N GLU A 25 22.23 -3.03 -2.93
CA GLU A 25 21.22 -2.05 -2.54
C GLU A 25 20.97 -2.04 -1.03
N ILE A 26 20.93 -3.22 -0.38
CA ILE A 26 20.80 -3.31 1.08
C ILE A 26 21.97 -2.59 1.75
N LYS A 27 23.21 -2.78 1.25
CA LYS A 27 24.38 -2.09 1.81
C LYS A 27 24.28 -0.58 1.63
N GLU A 28 23.86 -0.09 0.47
CA GLU A 28 23.66 1.34 0.23
C GLU A 28 22.63 1.93 1.20
N VAL A 29 21.49 1.25 1.42
CA VAL A 29 20.49 1.66 2.41
C VAL A 29 21.08 1.71 3.83
N HIS A 30 21.89 0.72 4.22
CA HIS A 30 22.54 0.70 5.53
C HIS A 30 23.54 1.86 5.68
N ASP A 31 24.35 2.14 4.68
CA ASP A 31 25.32 3.24 4.69
C ASP A 31 24.62 4.61 4.81
N ASP A 32 23.49 4.79 4.12
CA ASP A 32 22.69 6.02 4.18
C ASP A 32 21.95 6.19 5.53
N LEU A 33 21.56 5.10 6.17
CA LEU A 33 21.00 5.10 7.53
C LEU A 33 22.07 5.52 8.55
N LEU A 34 23.27 4.91 8.49
CA LEU A 34 24.38 5.20 9.40
C LEU A 34 24.87 6.64 9.26
N THR A 35 24.87 7.17 8.05
CA THR A 35 25.27 8.57 7.79
C THR A 35 24.16 9.58 8.08
N GLY A 36 22.96 9.12 8.42
CA GLY A 36 21.82 9.96 8.74
C GLY A 36 21.21 10.68 7.53
N LYS A 37 21.52 10.27 6.30
CA LYS A 37 20.89 10.78 5.09
C LYS A 37 19.44 10.32 5.00
N THR A 38 19.17 9.05 5.33
CA THR A 38 17.83 8.48 5.38
C THR A 38 17.12 8.91 6.66
N LYS A 39 15.95 9.52 6.52
CA LYS A 39 15.08 9.97 7.61
C LYS A 39 13.83 9.10 7.76
N MET A 40 13.45 8.36 6.73
CA MET A 40 12.29 7.48 6.74
C MET A 40 12.65 6.15 6.08
N LEU A 41 12.47 5.06 6.83
CA LEU A 41 12.67 3.71 6.35
C LEU A 41 11.37 2.91 6.40
N TYR A 42 10.96 2.37 5.28
CA TYR A 42 9.84 1.42 5.18
C TYR A 42 10.38 0.00 5.27
N VAL A 43 9.92 -0.75 6.24
CA VAL A 43 10.39 -2.13 6.49
C VAL A 43 9.20 -3.08 6.54
N ALA A 44 9.27 -4.17 5.80
CA ALA A 44 8.29 -5.25 5.93
C ALA A 44 8.49 -5.98 7.27
N PRO A 45 7.41 -6.35 7.99
CA PRO A 45 7.51 -7.06 9.27
C PRO A 45 8.40 -8.31 9.20
N GLU A 46 8.33 -9.06 8.11
CA GLU A 46 9.13 -10.25 7.86
C GLU A 46 10.65 -9.95 7.79
N THR A 47 11.01 -8.75 7.38
CA THR A 47 12.40 -8.31 7.34
C THR A 47 12.95 -8.06 8.75
N LEU A 48 12.10 -7.57 9.66
CA LEU A 48 12.47 -7.36 11.07
C LEU A 48 12.66 -8.67 11.84
N THR A 49 12.12 -9.80 11.38
CA THR A 49 12.31 -11.09 12.06
C THR A 49 13.75 -11.61 12.01
N LYS A 50 14.59 -11.07 11.14
CA LYS A 50 15.99 -11.47 11.00
C LYS A 50 16.83 -10.79 12.08
N GLN A 51 17.57 -11.60 12.86
CA GLN A 51 18.38 -11.13 13.98
C GLN A 51 19.40 -10.07 13.54
N GLU A 52 20.04 -10.25 12.38
CA GLU A 52 21.00 -9.30 11.81
C GLU A 52 20.43 -7.88 11.60
N ASN A 53 19.14 -7.81 11.21
CA ASN A 53 18.47 -6.53 11.03
C ASN A 53 18.10 -5.88 12.37
N LEU A 54 17.66 -6.66 13.36
CA LEU A 54 17.37 -6.16 14.71
C LEU A 54 18.62 -5.57 15.35
N GLU A 55 19.75 -6.27 15.28
CA GLU A 55 21.06 -5.78 15.77
C GLU A 55 21.45 -4.49 15.05
N PHE A 56 21.37 -4.45 13.73
CA PHE A 56 21.69 -3.25 12.96
C PHE A 56 20.79 -2.05 13.35
N PHE A 57 19.48 -2.27 13.49
CA PHE A 57 18.56 -1.19 13.84
C PHE A 57 18.71 -0.70 15.28
N SER A 58 19.17 -1.55 16.21
CA SER A 58 19.42 -1.15 17.59
C SER A 58 20.57 -0.14 17.74
N ASP A 59 21.46 -0.10 16.76
CA ASP A 59 22.56 0.88 16.72
C ASP A 59 22.12 2.25 16.14
N LEU A 60 20.90 2.35 15.62
CA LEU A 60 20.39 3.59 15.03
C LEU A 60 19.57 4.41 16.03
N THR A 61 19.57 5.72 15.83
CA THR A 61 18.66 6.62 16.55
C THR A 61 17.28 6.62 15.91
N ILE A 62 16.35 5.84 16.47
CA ILE A 62 14.97 5.75 16.00
C ILE A 62 14.11 6.76 16.80
N SER A 63 13.51 7.72 16.11
CA SER A 63 12.67 8.76 16.74
C SER A 63 11.27 8.26 17.08
N PHE A 64 10.69 7.38 16.25
CA PHE A 64 9.39 6.74 16.47
C PHE A 64 9.19 5.56 15.53
N PHE A 65 8.26 4.68 15.88
CA PHE A 65 7.77 3.62 14.99
C PHE A 65 6.38 3.96 14.48
N ALA A 66 6.16 3.76 13.19
CA ALA A 66 4.84 3.84 12.57
C ALA A 66 4.43 2.46 12.04
N VAL A 67 3.36 1.90 12.58
CA VAL A 67 2.79 0.62 12.16
C VAL A 67 1.59 0.92 11.28
N ASP A 68 1.78 0.76 9.97
CA ASP A 68 0.70 0.86 9.00
C ASP A 68 -0.08 -0.46 8.92
N GLU A 69 -1.33 -0.40 8.45
CA GLU A 69 -2.27 -1.54 8.41
C GLU A 69 -2.31 -2.30 9.75
N ALA A 70 -2.29 -1.55 10.87
CA ALA A 70 -2.21 -2.12 12.21
C ALA A 70 -3.33 -3.13 12.53
N HIS A 71 -4.43 -3.14 11.77
CA HIS A 71 -5.49 -4.13 11.87
C HIS A 71 -5.00 -5.57 11.61
N CYS A 72 -3.88 -5.73 10.88
CA CYS A 72 -3.25 -7.04 10.65
C CYS A 72 -2.77 -7.74 11.94
N ILE A 73 -2.66 -7.02 13.06
CA ILE A 73 -2.28 -7.59 14.36
C ILE A 73 -3.39 -8.43 14.99
N SER A 74 -4.66 -8.18 14.61
CA SER A 74 -5.85 -8.78 15.18
C SER A 74 -6.34 -9.97 14.37
N GLU A 75 -6.59 -11.10 15.03
CA GLU A 75 -7.28 -12.26 14.42
C GLU A 75 -8.72 -11.94 13.97
N TRP A 76 -9.28 -10.86 14.48
CA TRP A 76 -10.60 -10.35 14.12
C TRP A 76 -10.52 -9.31 12.99
N GLY A 77 -9.31 -8.98 12.51
CA GLY A 77 -9.09 -8.18 11.33
C GLY A 77 -9.33 -8.99 10.06
N HIS A 78 -9.57 -8.30 8.96
CA HIS A 78 -9.84 -8.95 7.66
C HIS A 78 -8.56 -9.51 6.98
N ASP A 79 -7.37 -9.13 7.44
CA ASP A 79 -6.06 -9.55 6.92
C ASP A 79 -5.07 -9.79 8.08
N PHE A 80 -5.36 -10.83 8.88
CA PHE A 80 -4.47 -11.19 9.99
C PHE A 80 -3.11 -11.69 9.49
N ARG A 81 -2.03 -11.12 10.06
CA ARG A 81 -0.64 -11.52 9.77
C ARG A 81 0.10 -11.82 11.06
N PRO A 82 0.55 -13.07 11.27
CA PRO A 82 1.25 -13.48 12.50
C PRO A 82 2.48 -12.63 12.83
N GLU A 83 3.20 -12.13 11.80
CA GLU A 83 4.39 -11.31 11.94
C GLU A 83 4.10 -9.99 12.66
N TYR A 84 2.89 -9.43 12.48
CA TYR A 84 2.48 -8.20 13.17
C TYR A 84 2.39 -8.37 14.70
N ARG A 85 2.11 -9.57 15.21
CA ARG A 85 2.10 -9.82 16.66
C ARG A 85 3.47 -9.75 17.30
N ARG A 86 4.51 -9.96 16.53
CA ARG A 86 5.89 -9.88 17.00
C ARG A 86 6.48 -8.47 16.94
N LEU A 87 5.79 -7.52 16.29
CA LEU A 87 6.30 -6.15 16.11
C LEU A 87 6.66 -5.49 17.44
N ARG A 88 5.83 -5.67 18.48
CA ARG A 88 6.12 -5.06 19.79
C ARG A 88 7.45 -5.55 20.38
N GLU A 89 7.70 -6.85 20.32
CA GLU A 89 8.96 -7.44 20.81
C GLU A 89 10.16 -6.88 20.04
N MET A 90 10.05 -6.78 18.73
CA MET A 90 11.11 -6.25 17.87
C MET A 90 11.36 -4.76 18.14
N MET A 91 10.31 -3.96 18.28
CA MET A 91 10.43 -2.53 18.61
C MET A 91 11.10 -2.30 19.97
N ILE A 92 10.79 -3.14 20.98
CA ILE A 92 11.45 -3.09 22.29
C ILE A 92 12.95 -3.41 22.17
N GLN A 93 13.33 -4.38 21.35
CA GLN A 93 14.74 -4.74 21.14
C GLN A 93 15.50 -3.62 20.43
N ILE A 94 14.85 -2.89 19.50
CA ILE A 94 15.48 -1.81 18.75
C ILE A 94 15.57 -0.53 19.62
N ASN A 95 14.45 -0.06 20.14
CA ASN A 95 14.38 1.11 21.02
C ASN A 95 13.09 1.05 21.87
N PRO A 96 13.18 0.65 23.14
CA PRO A 96 12.02 0.47 24.02
C PRO A 96 11.30 1.80 24.35
N ASP A 97 11.99 2.92 24.25
CA ASP A 97 11.48 4.24 24.64
C ASP A 97 10.90 5.02 23.44
N ALA A 98 11.08 4.54 22.22
CA ALA A 98 10.54 5.21 21.04
C ALA A 98 9.00 5.16 21.02
N PRO A 99 8.33 6.31 20.79
CA PRO A 99 6.89 6.34 20.66
C PRO A 99 6.40 5.52 19.46
N VAL A 100 5.18 4.99 19.57
CA VAL A 100 4.57 4.15 18.53
C VAL A 100 3.31 4.81 18.01
N ILE A 101 3.18 4.91 16.69
CA ILE A 101 1.99 5.35 15.98
C ILE A 101 1.41 4.13 15.27
N ALA A 102 0.13 3.81 15.50
CA ALA A 102 -0.58 2.74 14.81
C ALA A 102 -1.65 3.34 13.90
N LEU A 103 -1.62 2.97 12.63
CA LEU A 103 -2.49 3.49 11.57
C LEU A 103 -3.29 2.35 10.95
N THR A 104 -4.56 2.58 10.68
CA THR A 104 -5.39 1.66 9.91
C THR A 104 -6.60 2.39 9.31
N ALA A 105 -6.97 2.01 8.11
CA ALA A 105 -8.19 2.51 7.47
C ALA A 105 -9.47 1.83 8.01
N THR A 106 -9.35 0.62 8.57
CA THR A 106 -10.49 -0.22 8.93
C THR A 106 -10.25 -0.91 10.27
N ALA A 107 -10.88 -0.45 11.32
CA ALA A 107 -10.81 -1.12 12.63
C ALA A 107 -12.13 -1.00 13.38
N THR A 108 -12.77 -2.15 13.62
CA THR A 108 -13.90 -2.23 14.56
C THR A 108 -13.40 -1.95 15.99
N PRO A 109 -14.28 -1.63 16.97
CA PRO A 109 -13.86 -1.42 18.35
C PRO A 109 -13.05 -2.58 18.93
N LYS A 110 -13.35 -3.82 18.55
CA LYS A 110 -12.60 -5.01 18.96
C LYS A 110 -11.19 -5.02 18.38
N VAL A 111 -11.05 -4.71 17.10
CA VAL A 111 -9.73 -4.60 16.43
C VAL A 111 -8.91 -3.46 17.04
N GLN A 112 -9.53 -2.32 17.35
CA GLN A 112 -8.85 -1.20 18.02
C GLN A 112 -8.29 -1.62 19.39
N SER A 113 -9.08 -2.35 20.19
CA SER A 113 -8.64 -2.90 21.49
C SER A 113 -7.47 -3.86 21.32
N ASP A 114 -7.50 -4.71 20.29
CA ASP A 114 -6.41 -5.65 20.01
C ASP A 114 -5.12 -4.93 19.58
N ILE A 115 -5.23 -3.88 18.77
CA ILE A 115 -4.07 -3.04 18.39
C ILE A 115 -3.42 -2.44 19.62
N ILE A 116 -4.20 -1.79 20.48
CA ILE A 116 -3.71 -1.17 21.72
C ILE A 116 -3.00 -2.20 22.60
N LYS A 117 -3.63 -3.35 22.80
CA LYS A 117 -3.12 -4.43 23.66
C LYS A 117 -1.84 -5.04 23.09
N ASN A 118 -1.83 -5.44 21.82
CA ASN A 118 -0.71 -6.19 21.23
C ASN A 118 0.51 -5.30 20.95
N LEU A 119 0.31 -3.99 20.72
CA LEU A 119 1.41 -3.03 20.60
C LEU A 119 1.80 -2.42 21.97
N ASP A 120 1.15 -2.80 23.06
CA ASP A 120 1.36 -2.23 24.41
C ASP A 120 1.34 -0.69 24.41
N LEU A 121 0.33 -0.11 23.76
CA LEU A 121 0.20 1.34 23.68
C LEU A 121 -0.33 1.86 25.02
N ARG A 122 0.52 2.61 25.74
CA ARG A 122 0.21 3.15 27.07
C ARG A 122 -0.52 4.46 26.97
N ASN A 123 -1.78 4.51 27.43
CA ASN A 123 -2.63 5.70 27.37
C ASN A 123 -2.62 6.38 25.98
N PRO A 124 -2.91 5.64 24.88
CA PRO A 124 -2.81 6.21 23.56
C PRO A 124 -3.88 7.27 23.31
N ASN A 125 -3.53 8.30 22.56
CA ASN A 125 -4.51 9.18 21.95
C ASN A 125 -5.13 8.45 20.76
N VAL A 126 -6.46 8.26 20.78
CA VAL A 126 -7.19 7.56 19.73
C VAL A 126 -7.96 8.56 18.87
N PHE A 127 -7.66 8.61 17.58
CA PHE A 127 -8.33 9.46 16.61
C PHE A 127 -9.15 8.59 15.66
N ILE A 128 -10.45 8.83 15.58
CA ILE A 128 -11.38 8.09 14.72
C ILE A 128 -12.05 9.07 13.79
N SER A 129 -11.83 8.90 12.49
CA SER A 129 -12.52 9.63 11.45
C SER A 129 -13.75 8.86 10.94
N SER A 130 -14.75 9.58 10.47
CA SER A 130 -15.91 8.97 9.83
C SER A 130 -15.52 8.25 8.54
N PHE A 131 -16.09 7.08 8.31
CA PHE A 131 -15.98 6.37 7.03
C PHE A 131 -16.85 7.02 5.93
N ASN A 132 -17.80 7.87 6.31
CA ASN A 132 -18.62 8.57 5.34
C ASN A 132 -17.79 9.63 4.59
N ARG A 133 -17.77 9.50 3.30
CA ARG A 133 -17.06 10.39 2.38
C ARG A 133 -18.08 11.12 1.51
N PRO A 134 -18.56 12.30 1.90
CA PRO A 134 -19.66 12.99 1.24
C PRO A 134 -19.37 13.39 -0.23
N ASN A 135 -18.09 13.37 -0.61
CA ASN A 135 -17.66 13.64 -1.97
C ASN A 135 -17.68 12.39 -2.89
N LEU A 136 -18.03 11.20 -2.37
CA LEU A 136 -18.14 9.97 -3.14
C LEU A 136 -19.61 9.61 -3.36
N TYR A 137 -19.94 9.27 -4.59
CA TYR A 137 -21.23 8.70 -4.97
C TYR A 137 -21.08 7.20 -5.18
N TYR A 138 -21.95 6.43 -4.53
CA TYR A 138 -22.03 4.97 -4.66
C TYR A 138 -23.28 4.58 -5.38
N GLU A 139 -23.16 3.75 -6.40
CA GLU A 139 -24.29 3.20 -7.15
C GLU A 139 -24.13 1.69 -7.29
N VAL A 140 -25.20 0.96 -7.09
CA VAL A 140 -25.26 -0.50 -7.28
C VAL A 140 -26.23 -0.79 -8.41
N LEU A 141 -25.76 -1.46 -9.45
CA LEU A 141 -26.55 -1.86 -10.59
C LEU A 141 -26.84 -3.37 -10.56
N PRO A 142 -28.03 -3.81 -11.01
CA PRO A 142 -28.32 -5.23 -11.13
C PRO A 142 -27.35 -5.92 -12.10
N LYS A 143 -26.95 -7.15 -11.78
CA LYS A 143 -26.13 -7.95 -12.68
C LYS A 143 -26.90 -8.32 -13.93
N ILE A 144 -26.35 -8.00 -15.08
CA ILE A 144 -26.89 -8.30 -16.41
C ILE A 144 -25.94 -9.23 -17.19
N LYS A 145 -26.27 -9.57 -18.44
CA LYS A 145 -25.38 -10.39 -19.28
C LYS A 145 -24.06 -9.65 -19.58
N LYS A 146 -22.95 -10.40 -19.67
CA LYS A 146 -21.60 -9.84 -19.84
C LYS A 146 -21.53 -8.78 -20.96
N ALA A 147 -22.04 -9.09 -22.15
CA ALA A 147 -22.01 -8.14 -23.27
C ALA A 147 -22.73 -6.82 -22.97
N GLN A 148 -23.83 -6.85 -22.24
CA GLN A 148 -24.57 -5.65 -21.84
C GLN A 148 -23.83 -4.88 -20.74
N THR A 149 -23.11 -5.59 -19.85
CA THR A 149 -22.24 -4.96 -18.84
C THR A 149 -21.08 -4.24 -19.52
N ASP A 150 -20.41 -4.89 -20.46
CA ASP A 150 -19.28 -4.31 -21.19
C ASP A 150 -19.73 -3.06 -21.99
N GLU A 151 -20.88 -3.13 -22.66
CA GLU A 151 -21.48 -1.97 -23.34
C GLU A 151 -21.82 -0.83 -22.37
N HIS A 152 -22.40 -1.17 -21.20
CA HIS A 152 -22.70 -0.17 -20.17
C HIS A 152 -21.43 0.53 -19.66
N ILE A 153 -20.36 -0.21 -19.39
CA ILE A 153 -19.07 0.32 -18.97
C ILE A 153 -18.52 1.28 -20.02
N VAL A 154 -18.48 0.87 -21.29
CA VAL A 154 -18.02 1.72 -22.40
C VAL A 154 -18.83 3.02 -22.47
N ARG A 155 -20.15 2.94 -22.40
CA ARG A 155 -21.04 4.11 -22.45
C ARG A 155 -20.81 5.03 -21.24
N PHE A 156 -20.68 4.47 -20.05
CA PHE A 156 -20.40 5.20 -18.81
C PHE A 156 -19.10 6.01 -18.93
N ILE A 157 -18.01 5.35 -19.34
CA ILE A 157 -16.69 6.02 -19.47
C ILE A 157 -16.74 7.14 -20.51
N LYS A 158 -17.35 6.91 -21.68
CA LYS A 158 -17.54 7.96 -22.69
C LYS A 158 -18.34 9.14 -22.16
N GLY A 159 -19.28 8.91 -21.26
CA GLY A 159 -20.07 9.95 -20.60
C GLY A 159 -19.28 10.77 -19.56
N THR A 160 -18.17 10.28 -19.05
CA THR A 160 -17.36 10.96 -18.02
C THR A 160 -16.39 12.03 -18.56
N LYS A 161 -16.43 12.32 -19.86
CA LYS A 161 -15.66 13.39 -20.50
C LYS A 161 -14.14 13.34 -20.21
N GLY A 162 -13.54 12.18 -20.36
CA GLY A 162 -12.09 12.02 -20.23
C GLY A 162 -11.57 11.90 -18.79
N LYS A 163 -12.43 11.78 -17.78
CA LYS A 163 -11.99 11.52 -16.42
C LYS A 163 -11.32 10.14 -16.31
N SER A 164 -10.26 10.05 -15.51
CA SER A 164 -9.58 8.81 -15.22
C SER A 164 -10.43 7.87 -14.37
N GLY A 165 -10.22 6.55 -14.51
CA GLY A 165 -10.97 5.56 -13.78
C GLY A 165 -10.22 4.24 -13.58
N ILE A 166 -10.63 3.50 -12.53
CA ILE A 166 -10.13 2.15 -12.27
C ILE A 166 -11.32 1.20 -12.28
N ILE A 167 -11.18 0.07 -12.99
CA ILE A 167 -12.21 -0.97 -13.06
C ILE A 167 -11.63 -2.23 -12.42
N TYR A 168 -12.20 -2.67 -11.31
CA TYR A 168 -11.81 -3.92 -10.68
C TYR A 168 -12.60 -5.09 -11.27
N THR A 169 -11.89 -6.16 -11.59
CA THR A 169 -12.46 -7.41 -12.08
C THR A 169 -12.03 -8.59 -11.20
N LEU A 170 -12.76 -9.71 -11.29
CA LEU A 170 -12.50 -10.88 -10.45
C LEU A 170 -11.29 -11.74 -10.88
N ASN A 171 -10.82 -11.61 -12.12
CA ASN A 171 -9.73 -12.45 -12.62
C ASN A 171 -8.96 -11.77 -13.77
N ARG A 172 -7.73 -12.24 -13.98
CA ARG A 172 -6.79 -11.69 -14.96
C ARG A 172 -7.33 -11.69 -16.39
N LYS A 173 -7.98 -12.79 -16.80
CA LYS A 173 -8.53 -12.92 -18.15
C LYS A 173 -9.60 -11.85 -18.42
N THR A 174 -10.54 -11.66 -17.49
CA THR A 174 -11.57 -10.62 -17.63
C THR A 174 -10.96 -9.22 -17.64
N THR A 175 -9.86 -8.99 -16.88
CA THR A 175 -9.12 -7.74 -16.88
C THR A 175 -8.57 -7.41 -18.26
N GLU A 176 -7.91 -8.39 -18.89
CA GLU A 176 -7.32 -8.25 -20.24
C GLU A 176 -8.40 -8.04 -21.29
N GLU A 177 -9.42 -8.93 -21.32
CA GLU A 177 -10.56 -8.82 -22.25
C GLU A 177 -11.25 -7.46 -22.17
N LEU A 178 -11.46 -6.92 -20.95
CA LEU A 178 -12.11 -5.63 -20.79
C LEU A 178 -11.23 -4.47 -21.25
N ALA A 179 -9.94 -4.51 -21.00
CA ALA A 179 -9.00 -3.51 -21.51
C ALA A 179 -9.01 -3.49 -23.04
N ASP A 180 -9.02 -4.67 -23.69
CA ASP A 180 -9.10 -4.77 -25.17
C ASP A 180 -10.42 -4.21 -25.71
N ILE A 181 -11.55 -4.50 -25.05
CA ILE A 181 -12.87 -3.96 -25.42
C ILE A 181 -12.87 -2.42 -25.31
N LEU A 182 -12.29 -1.87 -24.26
CA LEU A 182 -12.19 -0.42 -24.08
C LEU A 182 -11.34 0.21 -25.17
N MET A 183 -10.17 -0.36 -25.46
CA MET A 183 -9.28 0.11 -26.55
C MET A 183 -9.97 0.06 -27.91
N ALA A 184 -10.68 -1.02 -28.22
CA ALA A 184 -11.44 -1.17 -29.45
C ALA A 184 -12.57 -0.13 -29.59
N ASN A 185 -13.03 0.45 -28.47
CA ASN A 185 -14.01 1.54 -28.43
C ASN A 185 -13.41 2.93 -28.34
N GLY A 186 -12.10 3.06 -28.54
CA GLY A 186 -11.38 4.34 -28.56
C GLY A 186 -11.09 4.92 -27.17
N ILE A 187 -11.16 4.09 -26.10
CA ILE A 187 -10.82 4.47 -24.74
C ILE A 187 -9.40 3.97 -24.45
N LYS A 188 -8.50 4.86 -24.10
CA LYS A 188 -7.12 4.49 -23.72
C LYS A 188 -7.17 3.69 -22.39
N ALA A 189 -6.98 2.39 -22.45
CA ALA A 189 -7.07 1.50 -21.29
C ALA A 189 -5.94 0.47 -21.26
N VAL A 190 -5.52 0.06 -20.07
CA VAL A 190 -4.53 -1.01 -19.86
C VAL A 190 -4.99 -1.98 -18.78
N ALA A 191 -4.60 -3.25 -18.94
CA ALA A 191 -4.81 -4.25 -17.90
C ALA A 191 -3.69 -4.15 -16.84
N TYR A 192 -4.02 -4.38 -15.57
CA TYR A 192 -3.07 -4.36 -14.45
C TYR A 192 -3.35 -5.50 -13.48
N HIS A 193 -2.45 -6.45 -13.35
CA HIS A 193 -2.59 -7.59 -12.45
C HIS A 193 -1.25 -8.24 -12.12
N ALA A 194 -1.20 -9.03 -11.06
CA ALA A 194 0.02 -9.68 -10.55
C ALA A 194 0.66 -10.70 -11.51
N GLY A 195 -0.05 -11.13 -12.57
CA GLY A 195 0.51 -12.01 -13.61
C GLY A 195 1.36 -11.29 -14.65
N LEU A 196 1.37 -9.96 -14.66
CA LEU A 196 2.24 -9.18 -15.54
C LEU A 196 3.66 -9.18 -15.00
N ASP A 197 4.63 -9.06 -15.91
CA ASP A 197 6.02 -8.77 -15.57
C ASP A 197 6.11 -7.48 -14.73
N SER A 198 7.05 -7.44 -13.78
CA SER A 198 7.19 -6.32 -12.84
C SER A 198 7.47 -5.00 -13.54
N LYS A 199 8.28 -5.02 -14.60
CA LYS A 199 8.61 -3.82 -15.38
C LYS A 199 7.39 -3.30 -16.15
N LEU A 200 6.65 -4.21 -16.82
CA LEU A 200 5.42 -3.85 -17.53
C LEU A 200 4.35 -3.31 -16.57
N ARG A 201 4.28 -3.87 -15.36
CA ARG A 201 3.35 -3.39 -14.35
C ARG A 201 3.70 -1.99 -13.87
N ALA A 202 4.97 -1.69 -13.63
CA ALA A 202 5.43 -0.35 -13.29
C ALA A 202 5.15 0.64 -14.43
N ASP A 203 5.47 0.29 -15.68
CA ASP A 203 5.20 1.11 -16.85
C ASP A 203 3.71 1.46 -17.01
N ARG A 204 2.81 0.48 -16.84
CA ARG A 204 1.35 0.73 -16.91
C ARG A 204 0.85 1.62 -15.77
N GLN A 205 1.43 1.52 -14.60
CA GLN A 205 1.13 2.41 -13.48
C GLN A 205 1.57 3.84 -13.79
N ASP A 206 2.77 4.02 -14.33
CA ASP A 206 3.31 5.32 -14.72
C ASP A 206 2.47 5.96 -15.84
N GLN A 207 2.08 5.18 -16.85
CA GLN A 207 1.16 5.65 -17.90
C GLN A 207 -0.16 6.19 -17.33
N PHE A 208 -0.70 5.55 -16.31
CA PHE A 208 -1.94 6.01 -15.66
C PHE A 208 -1.71 7.25 -14.81
N LEU A 209 -0.62 7.31 -14.06
CA LEU A 209 -0.26 8.47 -13.23
C LEU A 209 0.04 9.71 -14.08
N ASN A 210 0.62 9.51 -15.27
CA ASN A 210 0.92 10.58 -16.23
C ASN A 210 -0.25 10.91 -17.15
N GLU A 211 -1.43 10.29 -16.96
CA GLU A 211 -2.62 10.49 -17.79
C GLU A 211 -2.46 10.07 -19.26
N ASP A 212 -1.43 9.27 -19.59
CA ASP A 212 -1.24 8.68 -20.93
C ASP A 212 -2.34 7.67 -21.26
N VAL A 213 -2.86 6.99 -20.23
CA VAL A 213 -4.06 6.13 -20.29
C VAL A 213 -5.15 6.65 -19.37
N GLN A 214 -6.40 6.52 -19.82
CA GLN A 214 -7.58 6.99 -19.10
C GLN A 214 -8.06 5.99 -18.05
N VAL A 215 -7.95 4.68 -18.34
CA VAL A 215 -8.54 3.63 -17.53
C VAL A 215 -7.54 2.52 -17.24
N ILE A 216 -7.49 2.11 -15.98
CA ILE A 216 -6.85 0.84 -15.57
C ILE A 216 -7.93 -0.21 -15.30
N CYS A 217 -7.82 -1.37 -15.96
CA CYS A 217 -8.55 -2.57 -15.59
C CYS A 217 -7.66 -3.42 -14.67
N ALA A 218 -8.09 -3.70 -13.43
CA ALA A 218 -7.25 -4.32 -12.40
C ALA A 218 -7.93 -5.53 -11.74
N THR A 219 -7.13 -6.42 -11.13
CA THR A 219 -7.61 -7.46 -10.19
C THR A 219 -7.20 -7.13 -8.78
#